data_0b37745f6734d7aeefda202bd6d9a176
#
_entry.id   0b37745f6734d7aeefda202bd6d9a176
#
_cell.length_a   1.000
_cell.length_b   1.000
_cell.length_c   1.000
_cell.angle_alpha   90.00
_cell.angle_beta   90.00
_cell.angle_gamma   90.00
#
_symmetry.space_group_name_H-M   'P 1'
#
loop_
_entity.id
_entity.type
_entity.pdbx_description
1 polymer ?
#
loop_
_entity_poly.entity_id
_entity_poly.type
_entity_poly.pdbx_seq_one_letter_code
_entity_poly.pdbx_strand_id
1 'polypeptide(L)'
;METRQWLLDQHGPVCAYCERRVSAKAIAMDHFTPRKGKTAYDRRDNLVLACPACNALKADQPFLAFLLGRRSRAASLLRYGGHLSPMLLDLAKEIAGPEATARAARLADPDYPYLD
;
A
#
# COMPACT_ATOMS: atom_id res chain seq x y z
N MET A 1 -18.23 -8.04 -1.29
CA MET A 1 -17.71 -6.98 -2.15
C MET A 1 -16.36 -7.39 -2.71
N GLU A 2 -16.19 -7.22 -3.97
CA GLU A 2 -14.91 -7.51 -4.63
C GLU A 2 -13.80 -6.62 -4.06
N THR A 3 -12.61 -7.18 -3.89
CA THR A 3 -11.48 -6.47 -3.29
C THR A 3 -11.09 -5.20 -4.06
N ARG A 4 -11.06 -5.26 -5.38
CA ARG A 4 -10.74 -4.08 -6.19
C ARG A 4 -11.72 -2.94 -5.91
N GLN A 5 -13.01 -3.24 -5.89
CA GLN A 5 -14.03 -2.23 -5.63
C GLN A 5 -13.92 -1.70 -4.21
N TRP A 6 -13.65 -2.60 -3.25
CA TRP A 6 -13.46 -2.20 -1.87
C TRP A 6 -12.29 -1.22 -1.73
N LEU A 7 -11.16 -1.51 -2.38
CA LEU A 7 -10.00 -0.62 -2.33
C LEU A 7 -10.30 0.73 -2.98
N LEU A 8 -11.01 0.74 -4.10
CA LEU A 8 -11.42 1.98 -4.76
C LEU A 8 -12.36 2.80 -3.87
N ASP A 9 -13.26 2.14 -3.16
CA ASP A 9 -14.18 2.82 -2.24
C ASP A 9 -13.44 3.41 -1.05
N GLN A 10 -12.39 2.74 -0.56
CA GLN A 10 -11.61 3.23 0.59
C GLN A 10 -10.67 4.36 0.23
N HIS A 11 -10.05 4.31 -0.93
CA HIS A 11 -8.92 5.19 -1.25
C HIS A 11 -9.12 6.01 -2.52
N GLY A 12 -10.10 5.67 -3.33
CA GLY A 12 -10.17 6.18 -4.70
C GLY A 12 -9.04 5.56 -5.54
N PRO A 13 -8.91 5.96 -6.79
CA PRO A 13 -7.87 5.40 -7.67
C PRO A 13 -6.50 6.03 -7.39
N VAL A 14 -5.98 5.78 -6.19
CA VAL A 14 -4.72 6.34 -5.70
C VAL A 14 -3.72 5.23 -5.46
N CYS A 15 -2.50 5.42 -5.97
CA CYS A 15 -1.43 4.44 -5.81
C CYS A 15 -0.96 4.36 -4.36
N ALA A 16 -0.85 3.12 -3.85
CA ALA A 16 -0.39 2.89 -2.49
C ALA A 16 1.08 3.26 -2.29
N TYR A 17 1.88 3.27 -3.34
CA TYR A 17 3.32 3.47 -3.24
C TYR A 17 3.77 4.91 -3.48
N CYS A 18 3.12 5.65 -4.35
CA CYS A 18 3.51 7.02 -4.68
C CYS A 18 2.43 8.05 -4.40
N GLU A 19 1.25 7.60 -4.00
CA GLU A 19 0.09 8.42 -3.67
C GLU A 19 -0.46 9.26 -4.84
N ARG A 20 -0.07 8.92 -6.06
CA ARG A 20 -0.59 9.59 -7.24
C ARG A 20 -2.00 9.10 -7.55
N ARG A 21 -2.88 10.03 -7.88
CA ARG A 21 -4.22 9.69 -8.36
C ARG A 21 -4.17 9.47 -9.86
N VAL A 22 -4.74 8.36 -10.32
CA VAL A 22 -4.80 8.04 -11.74
C VAL A 22 -6.23 7.65 -12.12
N SER A 23 -6.46 7.37 -13.39
CA SER A 23 -7.76 6.89 -13.83
C SER A 23 -8.11 5.56 -13.15
N ALA A 24 -9.37 5.39 -12.77
CA ALA A 24 -9.82 4.13 -12.20
C ALA A 24 -9.65 2.95 -13.16
N LYS A 25 -9.64 3.22 -14.46
CA LYS A 25 -9.40 2.18 -15.46
C LYS A 25 -7.93 1.79 -15.56
N ALA A 26 -7.03 2.71 -15.23
CA ALA A 26 -5.60 2.48 -15.37
C ALA A 26 -4.99 1.85 -14.12
N ILE A 27 -5.59 2.06 -12.95
CA ILE A 27 -5.01 1.57 -11.71
C ILE A 27 -5.17 0.05 -11.62
N ALA A 28 -4.14 -0.63 -11.12
CA ALA A 28 -4.13 -2.09 -11.05
C ALA A 28 -4.04 -2.57 -9.61
N MET A 29 -4.49 -3.78 -9.35
CA MET A 29 -4.23 -4.44 -8.08
C MET A 29 -2.85 -5.07 -8.11
N ASP A 30 -2.09 -4.86 -7.04
CA ASP A 30 -0.76 -5.41 -6.89
C ASP A 30 -0.71 -6.34 -5.68
N HIS A 31 -0.09 -7.49 -5.86
CA HIS A 31 0.09 -8.48 -4.80
C HIS A 31 1.50 -8.37 -4.22
N PHE A 32 1.60 -8.36 -2.88
CA PHE A 32 2.92 -8.34 -2.26
C PHE A 32 3.64 -9.68 -2.41
N THR A 33 2.89 -10.75 -2.24
CA THR A 33 3.43 -12.10 -2.36
C THR A 33 3.13 -12.63 -3.75
N PRO A 34 4.12 -13.17 -4.45
CA PRO A 34 3.87 -13.77 -5.76
C PRO A 34 2.86 -14.90 -5.68
N ARG A 35 2.13 -15.10 -6.77
CA ARG A 35 1.12 -16.15 -6.83
C ARG A 35 1.77 -17.54 -6.78
N LYS A 36 1.25 -18.35 -5.86
CA LYS A 36 1.70 -19.74 -5.74
C LYS A 36 0.52 -20.71 -5.80
N GLY A 37 -0.54 -20.31 -6.47
CA GLY A 37 -1.68 -21.17 -6.71
C GLY A 37 -2.61 -21.39 -5.52
N LYS A 38 -2.50 -20.58 -4.48
CA LYS A 38 -3.31 -20.73 -3.28
C LYS A 38 -4.26 -19.57 -3.10
N THR A 39 -5.37 -19.80 -2.41
CA THR A 39 -6.38 -18.78 -2.16
C THR A 39 -5.84 -17.62 -1.32
N ALA A 40 -4.85 -17.89 -0.46
CA ALA A 40 -4.23 -16.84 0.34
C ALA A 40 -3.60 -15.73 -0.51
N TYR A 41 -3.23 -16.03 -1.74
CA TYR A 41 -2.69 -15.05 -2.67
C TYR A 41 -3.67 -13.90 -2.91
N ASP A 42 -4.96 -14.19 -3.01
CA ASP A 42 -5.97 -13.19 -3.32
C ASP A 42 -6.61 -12.58 -2.07
N ARG A 43 -6.05 -12.81 -0.90
CA ARG A 43 -6.57 -12.22 0.33
C ARG A 43 -6.40 -10.71 0.30
N ARG A 44 -7.38 -10.01 0.85
CA ARG A 44 -7.40 -8.55 0.89
C ARG A 44 -6.14 -7.98 1.56
N ASP A 45 -5.63 -8.66 2.60
CA ASP A 45 -4.45 -8.20 3.31
C ASP A 45 -3.13 -8.38 2.53
N ASN A 46 -3.19 -8.87 1.29
CA ASN A 46 -2.06 -9.01 0.39
C ASN A 46 -2.19 -8.10 -0.85
N LEU A 47 -3.17 -7.21 -0.88
CA LEU A 47 -3.51 -6.45 -2.09
C LEU A 47 -3.53 -4.95 -1.85
N VAL A 48 -3.01 -4.20 -2.80
CA VAL A 48 -3.13 -2.74 -2.86
C VAL A 48 -3.41 -2.32 -4.29
N LEU A 49 -3.77 -1.05 -4.47
CA LEU A 49 -3.85 -0.47 -5.81
C LEU A 49 -2.52 0.20 -6.14
N ALA A 50 -2.06 0.03 -7.36
CA ALA A 50 -0.81 0.62 -7.83
C ALA A 50 -1.02 1.29 -9.19
N CYS A 51 -0.41 2.46 -9.38
CA CYS A 51 -0.45 3.13 -10.67
C CYS A 51 0.41 2.39 -11.69
N PRO A 52 0.17 2.59 -12.99
CA PRO A 52 0.95 1.90 -14.02
C PRO A 52 2.46 2.08 -13.88
N ALA A 53 2.90 3.28 -13.51
CA ALA A 53 4.34 3.57 -13.37
C ALA A 53 4.96 2.73 -12.24
N CYS A 54 4.34 2.71 -11.06
CA CYS A 54 4.85 1.90 -9.94
C CYS A 54 4.75 0.41 -10.23
N ASN A 55 3.66 -0.01 -10.85
CA ASN A 55 3.48 -1.40 -11.22
C ASN A 55 4.58 -1.87 -12.18
N ALA A 56 4.92 -1.05 -13.15
CA ALA A 56 5.98 -1.34 -14.11
C ALA A 56 7.37 -1.37 -13.42
N LEU A 57 7.62 -0.42 -12.53
CA LEU A 57 8.88 -0.39 -11.79
C LEU A 57 9.04 -1.59 -10.86
N LYS A 58 7.96 -1.99 -10.20
CA LYS A 58 8.01 -3.14 -9.31
C LYS A 58 8.20 -4.43 -10.10
N ALA A 59 7.46 -4.59 -11.20
CA ALA A 59 7.56 -5.75 -12.09
C ALA A 59 7.80 -7.04 -11.31
N ASP A 60 8.95 -7.70 -11.54
CA ASP A 60 9.29 -8.96 -10.88
C ASP A 60 10.16 -8.77 -9.64
N GLN A 61 10.42 -7.54 -9.22
CA GLN A 61 11.23 -7.32 -8.04
C GLN A 61 10.58 -7.90 -6.79
N PRO A 62 11.36 -8.46 -5.88
CA PRO A 62 10.84 -8.78 -4.56
C PRO A 62 10.30 -7.53 -3.90
N PHE A 63 9.22 -7.67 -3.14
CA PHE A 63 8.58 -6.55 -2.46
C PHE A 63 9.58 -5.75 -1.61
N LEU A 64 10.42 -6.43 -0.85
CA LEU A 64 11.43 -5.79 -0.02
C LEU A 64 12.37 -4.90 -0.84
N ALA A 65 12.87 -5.42 -1.96
CA ALA A 65 13.77 -4.66 -2.83
C ALA A 65 13.09 -3.41 -3.39
N PHE A 66 11.82 -3.53 -3.77
CA PHE A 66 11.05 -2.42 -4.27
C PHE A 66 10.90 -1.30 -3.23
N LEU A 67 10.59 -1.66 -1.99
CA LEU A 67 10.47 -0.68 -0.90
C LEU A 67 11.81 -0.04 -0.56
N LEU A 68 12.88 -0.84 -0.52
CA LEU A 68 14.21 -0.31 -0.21
C LEU A 68 14.76 0.62 -1.29
N GLY A 69 14.29 0.46 -2.51
CA GLY A 69 14.67 1.33 -3.62
C GLY A 69 14.23 2.78 -3.42
N ARG A 70 13.15 2.99 -2.69
CA ARG A 70 12.70 4.34 -2.32
C ARG A 70 11.87 4.22 -1.05
N ARG A 71 12.44 4.65 0.07
CA ARG A 71 11.81 4.46 1.38
C ARG A 71 10.47 5.17 1.55
N SER A 72 10.24 6.23 0.78
CA SER A 72 8.94 6.91 0.80
C SER A 72 7.79 6.00 0.38
N ARG A 73 8.09 4.92 -0.36
CA ARG A 73 7.07 3.92 -0.71
C ARG A 73 6.53 3.23 0.53
N ALA A 74 7.40 2.94 1.50
CA ALA A 74 6.98 2.33 2.75
C ALA A 74 6.12 3.29 3.58
N ALA A 75 6.48 4.56 3.62
CA ALA A 75 5.70 5.57 4.33
C ALA A 75 4.31 5.72 3.71
N SER A 76 4.22 5.77 2.37
CA SER A 76 2.94 5.83 1.67
C SER A 76 2.09 4.60 1.97
N LEU A 77 2.71 3.43 1.99
CA LEU A 77 2.04 2.18 2.25
C LEU A 77 1.44 2.14 3.66
N LEU A 78 2.13 2.70 4.64
CA LEU A 78 1.61 2.78 6.00
C LEU A 78 0.34 3.64 6.08
N ARG A 79 0.30 4.73 5.34
CA ARG A 79 -0.89 5.59 5.31
C ARG A 79 -2.04 4.95 4.57
N TYR A 80 -1.72 4.18 3.55
CA TYR A 80 -2.73 3.54 2.71
C TYR A 80 -3.26 2.27 3.37
N GLY A 81 -2.40 1.49 3.97
CA GLY A 81 -2.60 0.06 4.06
C GLY A 81 -3.03 -0.51 5.40
N GLY A 82 -3.94 0.13 6.14
CA GLY A 82 -4.41 -0.43 7.41
C GLY A 82 -4.99 -1.83 7.33
N HIS A 83 -5.43 -2.26 6.15
CA HIS A 83 -5.98 -3.60 5.94
C HIS A 83 -4.91 -4.67 5.70
N LEU A 84 -3.64 -4.26 5.54
CA LEU A 84 -2.58 -5.20 5.21
C LEU A 84 -2.22 -6.08 6.40
N SER A 85 -1.60 -7.22 6.12
CA SER A 85 -1.21 -8.15 7.17
C SER A 85 -0.22 -7.50 8.14
N PRO A 86 -0.23 -7.89 9.42
CA PRO A 86 0.71 -7.33 10.39
C PRO A 86 2.17 -7.48 9.97
N MET A 87 2.53 -8.59 9.34
CA MET A 87 3.89 -8.81 8.88
C MET A 87 4.32 -7.76 7.86
N LEU A 88 3.44 -7.45 6.91
CA LEU A 88 3.72 -6.45 5.88
C LEU A 88 3.80 -5.05 6.48
N LEU A 89 2.91 -4.74 7.42
CA LEU A 89 2.92 -3.44 8.09
C LEU A 89 4.17 -3.27 8.94
N ASP A 90 4.62 -4.31 9.62
CA ASP A 90 5.85 -4.25 10.42
C ASP A 90 7.06 -4.01 9.53
N LEU A 91 7.13 -4.68 8.39
CA LEU A 91 8.21 -4.48 7.43
C LEU A 91 8.22 -3.03 6.91
N ALA A 92 7.06 -2.50 6.58
CA ALA A 92 6.94 -1.12 6.11
C ALA A 92 7.37 -0.13 7.19
N LYS A 93 7.04 -0.39 8.45
CA LYS A 93 7.45 0.47 9.57
C LYS A 93 8.96 0.49 9.71
N GLU A 94 9.62 -0.66 9.62
CA GLU A 94 11.07 -0.73 9.70
C GLU A 94 11.74 0.08 8.59
N ILE A 95 11.25 -0.03 7.37
CA ILE A 95 11.84 0.67 6.22
C ILE A 95 11.55 2.17 6.29
N ALA A 96 10.34 2.55 6.65
CA ALA A 96 9.95 3.96 6.71
C ALA A 96 10.61 4.70 7.88
N GLY A 97 10.85 4.02 8.99
CA GLY A 97 11.46 4.61 10.18
C GLY A 97 10.43 5.14 11.16
N PRO A 98 10.89 5.49 12.39
CA PRO A 98 9.97 5.83 13.49
C PRO A 98 9.18 7.12 13.25
N GLU A 99 9.77 8.12 12.63
CA GLU A 99 9.07 9.39 12.38
C GLU A 99 7.93 9.20 11.40
N ALA A 100 8.18 8.51 10.29
CA ALA A 100 7.16 8.26 9.29
C ALA A 100 6.07 7.34 9.84
N THR A 101 6.43 6.38 10.69
CA THR A 101 5.48 5.48 11.34
C THR A 101 4.55 6.26 12.27
N ALA A 102 5.10 7.15 13.08
CA ALA A 102 4.32 7.99 13.98
C ALA A 102 3.38 8.91 13.21
N ARG A 103 3.87 9.49 12.12
CA ARG A 103 3.08 10.35 11.26
C ARG A 103 1.92 9.59 10.63
N ALA A 104 2.15 8.39 10.15
CA ALA A 104 1.11 7.57 9.56
C ALA A 104 0.02 7.23 10.59
N ALA A 105 0.41 6.94 11.83
CA ALA A 105 -0.52 6.66 12.91
C ALA A 105 -1.40 7.88 13.20
N ARG A 106 -0.82 9.07 13.22
CA ARG A 106 -1.59 10.30 13.44
C ARG A 106 -2.59 10.55 12.31
N LEU A 107 -2.17 10.34 11.08
CA LEU A 107 -3.04 10.57 9.92
C LEU A 107 -4.17 9.54 9.83
N ALA A 108 -3.98 8.37 10.41
CA ALA A 108 -5.00 7.34 10.45
C ALA A 108 -6.02 7.56 11.58
N ASP A 109 -5.71 8.44 12.55
CA ASP A 109 -6.60 8.71 13.66
C ASP A 109 -7.80 9.52 13.15
N PRO A 110 -9.04 9.06 13.37
CA PRO A 110 -10.22 9.77 12.90
C PRO A 110 -10.39 11.15 13.51
N ASP A 111 -9.74 11.41 14.64
CA ASP A 111 -9.81 12.70 15.30
C ASP A 111 -8.71 13.67 14.86
N TYR A 112 -7.83 13.25 14.00
CA TYR A 112 -6.76 14.09 13.47
C TYR A 112 -7.27 14.96 12.30
N PRO A 113 -6.87 16.21 12.18
CA PRO A 113 -6.00 16.95 13.11
C PRO A 113 -6.78 17.45 14.31
N TYR A 114 -6.15 17.31 15.49
CA TYR A 114 -6.81 17.67 16.71
C TYR A 114 -6.98 19.14 16.88
N LEU A 115 -6.08 19.86 16.34
CA LEU A 115 -5.95 21.21 16.72
C LEU A 115 -5.51 22.07 15.69
N ASP A 116 -5.69 22.03 14.66
CA ASP A 116 -5.10 23.00 13.73
C ASP A 116 -5.87 24.23 13.53
#